data_ac1bd01c69d8f930ae1c9c0c31462d82
#
_entry.id   ac1bd01c69d8f930ae1c9c0c31462d82
#
_cell.length_a   1.000
_cell.length_b   1.000
_cell.length_c   1.000
_cell.angle_alpha   90.00
_cell.angle_beta   90.00
_cell.angle_gamma   90.00
#
_symmetry.space_group_name_H-M   'P 1'
#
loop_
_entity.id
_entity.type
_entity.pdbx_description
1 polymer ?
#
loop_
_entity_poly.entity_id
_entity_poly.type
_entity_poly.pdbx_seq_one_letter_code
_entity_poly.pdbx_strand_id
1 'polypeptide(L)'
;MAKNNSTVREPLFHIVKRDGVSKAKSWAIRIIAILLALVFSGIITMLLTGENPISVYATMFEGAFGSSRKVWKLLQNLAMLLCVSLALTPAFKMRFWNIGGEGQVLIGGLATTACMVLLGNKVPNALLIIIMIVASVVAGALWALIPAVFKASFNTNETLFTLMMNYVAIQLVSYFC
;
A
#
# COMPACT_ATOMS: atom_id res chain seq x y z
N MET A 1 -2.94 59.80 -16.55
CA MET A 1 -2.36 58.47 -16.42
C MET A 1 -1.88 58.34 -14.97
N ALA A 2 -2.65 57.71 -14.08
CA ALA A 2 -2.31 57.51 -12.68
C ALA A 2 -1.56 56.18 -12.56
N LYS A 3 -0.32 56.22 -12.12
CA LYS A 3 0.56 55.08 -11.89
C LYS A 3 0.15 54.41 -10.58
N ASN A 4 -0.59 53.30 -10.70
CA ASN A 4 -1.05 52.52 -9.54
C ASN A 4 0.13 51.75 -8.94
N ASN A 5 0.81 52.34 -7.94
CA ASN A 5 1.83 51.67 -7.15
C ASN A 5 1.15 50.78 -6.09
N SER A 6 0.63 49.64 -6.49
CA SER A 6 0.32 48.59 -5.54
C SER A 6 1.62 48.02 -5.00
N THR A 7 2.02 48.45 -3.81
CA THR A 7 3.09 47.81 -3.03
C THR A 7 2.62 46.39 -2.67
N VAL A 8 3.00 45.42 -3.51
CA VAL A 8 2.85 44.01 -3.20
C VAL A 8 3.73 43.76 -1.97
N ARG A 9 3.13 43.56 -0.80
CA ARG A 9 3.86 43.14 0.40
C ARG A 9 4.45 41.76 0.13
N GLU A 10 5.77 41.71 -0.01
CA GLU A 10 6.47 40.44 -0.12
C GLU A 10 6.22 39.60 1.14
N PRO A 11 5.88 38.29 1.02
CA PRO A 11 5.69 37.46 2.18
C PRO A 11 7.00 37.34 2.97
N LEU A 12 6.91 37.43 4.31
CA LEU A 12 8.04 37.38 5.25
C LEU A 12 8.85 36.07 5.14
N PHE A 13 8.24 35.00 4.59
CA PHE A 13 8.88 33.70 4.38
C PHE A 13 8.67 33.25 2.94
N HIS A 14 9.76 32.94 2.26
CA HIS A 14 9.76 32.39 0.90
C HIS A 14 10.30 30.97 0.93
N ILE A 15 9.45 29.99 0.56
CA ILE A 15 9.88 28.60 0.44
C ILE A 15 10.48 28.45 -0.96
N VAL A 16 11.79 28.39 -1.05
CA VAL A 16 12.52 28.21 -2.32
C VAL A 16 13.04 26.79 -2.40
N LYS A 17 12.85 26.14 -3.56
CA LYS A 17 13.45 24.84 -3.84
C LYS A 17 14.98 24.98 -3.80
N ARG A 18 15.62 24.27 -2.88
CA ARG A 18 17.07 24.28 -2.74
C ARG A 18 17.71 23.35 -3.79
N ASP A 19 18.25 23.93 -4.82
CA ASP A 19 19.04 23.20 -5.82
C ASP A 19 20.49 23.02 -5.35
N GLY A 20 21.05 21.80 -5.56
CA GLY A 20 22.48 21.55 -5.31
C GLY A 20 22.84 20.95 -3.95
N VAL A 21 21.95 20.19 -3.30
CA VAL A 21 22.34 19.42 -2.10
C VAL A 21 23.21 18.24 -2.50
N SER A 22 24.45 18.20 -1.97
CA SER A 22 25.35 17.04 -2.16
C SER A 22 24.66 15.73 -1.74
N LYS A 23 24.89 14.65 -2.51
CA LYS A 23 24.33 13.31 -2.21
C LYS A 23 24.63 12.88 -0.77
N ALA A 24 25.83 13.13 -0.25
CA ALA A 24 26.21 12.82 1.13
C ALA A 24 25.35 13.59 2.16
N LYS A 25 25.12 14.89 1.96
CA LYS A 25 24.22 15.67 2.82
C LYS A 25 22.78 15.16 2.78
N SER A 26 22.28 14.78 1.61
CA SER A 26 20.94 14.23 1.45
C SER A 26 20.78 12.91 2.22
N TRP A 27 21.77 12.03 2.16
CA TRP A 27 21.80 10.79 2.93
C TRP A 27 21.89 11.02 4.44
N ALA A 28 22.76 11.95 4.87
CA ALA A 28 22.89 12.32 6.28
C ALA A 28 21.56 12.83 6.87
N ILE A 29 20.87 13.72 6.15
CA ILE A 29 19.57 14.26 6.57
C ILE A 29 18.54 13.12 6.71
N ARG A 30 18.51 12.17 5.77
CA ARG A 30 17.59 11.02 5.84
C ARG A 30 17.88 10.12 7.05
N ILE A 31 19.15 9.80 7.30
CA ILE A 31 19.54 8.97 8.45
C ILE A 31 19.19 9.68 9.76
N ILE A 32 19.50 10.97 9.90
CA ILE A 32 19.14 11.75 11.09
C ILE A 32 17.62 11.79 11.27
N ALA A 33 16.84 11.99 10.21
CA ALA A 33 15.39 12.00 10.28
C ALA A 33 14.83 10.65 10.75
N ILE A 34 15.38 9.53 10.25
CA ILE A 34 14.99 8.18 10.69
C ILE A 34 15.32 7.96 12.17
N LEU A 35 16.52 8.35 12.60
CA LEU A 35 16.91 8.21 14.01
C LEU A 35 16.03 9.05 14.94
N LEU A 36 15.73 10.30 14.56
CA LEU A 36 14.82 11.15 15.33
C LEU A 36 13.41 10.56 15.39
N ALA A 37 12.91 10.01 14.27
CA ALA A 37 11.61 9.36 14.24
C ALA A 37 11.55 8.12 15.16
N LEU A 38 12.61 7.31 15.19
CA LEU A 38 12.72 6.17 16.12
C LEU A 38 12.76 6.62 17.59
N VAL A 39 13.55 7.64 17.91
CA VAL A 39 13.61 8.18 19.28
C VAL A 39 12.23 8.71 19.70
N PHE A 40 11.59 9.50 18.84
CA PHE A 40 10.26 10.07 19.12
C PHE A 40 9.19 8.98 19.29
N SER A 41 9.19 7.97 18.40
CA SER A 41 8.30 6.81 18.52
C SER A 41 8.56 6.03 19.81
N GLY A 42 9.83 5.83 20.20
CA GLY A 42 10.20 5.18 21.44
C GLY A 42 9.70 5.94 22.68
N ILE A 43 9.81 7.27 22.71
CA ILE A 43 9.28 8.10 23.79
C ILE A 43 7.76 7.95 23.91
N ILE A 44 7.04 8.01 22.78
CA ILE A 44 5.58 7.84 22.77
C ILE A 44 5.20 6.44 23.29
N THR A 45 5.89 5.39 22.83
CA THR A 45 5.63 4.03 23.30
C THR A 45 5.85 3.92 24.80
N MET A 46 6.95 4.45 25.33
CA MET A 46 7.24 4.47 26.77
C MET A 46 6.15 5.19 27.57
N LEU A 47 5.68 6.33 27.07
CA LEU A 47 4.63 7.12 27.75
C LEU A 47 3.27 6.41 27.75
N LEU A 48 2.94 5.69 26.69
CA LEU A 48 1.64 5.03 26.54
C LEU A 48 1.59 3.64 27.18
N THR A 49 2.66 2.87 27.10
CA THR A 49 2.68 1.47 27.54
C THR A 49 3.49 1.23 28.82
N GLY A 50 4.35 2.18 29.22
CA GLY A 50 5.31 2.01 30.33
C GLY A 50 6.48 1.06 30.00
N GLU A 51 6.52 0.49 28.80
CA GLU A 51 7.54 -0.47 28.39
C GLU A 51 8.84 0.22 27.93
N ASN A 52 9.96 -0.47 28.12
CA ASN A 52 11.25 0.05 27.67
C ASN A 52 11.33 0.04 26.14
N PRO A 53 11.53 1.20 25.46
CA PRO A 53 11.60 1.28 24.01
C PRO A 53 12.63 0.35 23.38
N ILE A 54 13.75 0.13 24.04
CA ILE A 54 14.82 -0.74 23.55
C ILE A 54 14.33 -2.20 23.48
N SER A 55 13.61 -2.67 24.51
CA SER A 55 13.04 -4.02 24.51
C SER A 55 11.98 -4.19 23.45
N VAL A 56 11.15 -3.16 23.22
CA VAL A 56 10.15 -3.16 22.16
C VAL A 56 10.80 -3.29 20.78
N TYR A 57 11.83 -2.49 20.48
CA TYR A 57 12.56 -2.59 19.23
C TYR A 57 13.30 -3.92 19.06
N ALA A 58 13.90 -4.44 20.13
CA ALA A 58 14.53 -5.75 20.11
C ALA A 58 13.54 -6.87 19.80
N THR A 59 12.34 -6.83 20.42
CA THR A 59 11.26 -7.79 20.15
C THR A 59 10.72 -7.67 18.72
N MET A 60 10.59 -6.45 18.18
CA MET A 60 10.21 -6.24 16.79
C MET A 60 11.24 -6.84 15.82
N PHE A 61 12.53 -6.63 16.09
CA PHE A 61 13.60 -7.19 15.28
C PHE A 61 13.64 -8.73 15.38
N GLU A 62 13.51 -9.27 16.58
CA GLU A 62 13.41 -10.71 16.82
C GLU A 62 12.13 -11.30 16.18
N GLY A 63 11.05 -10.53 16.18
CA GLY A 63 9.80 -10.89 15.47
C GLY A 63 9.99 -11.09 13.98
N ALA A 64 10.86 -10.28 13.35
CA ALA A 64 11.16 -10.37 11.93
C ALA A 64 12.25 -11.40 11.59
N PHE A 65 13.32 -11.46 12.37
CA PHE A 65 14.56 -12.20 12.05
C PHE A 65 14.90 -13.32 13.03
N GLY A 66 14.20 -13.45 14.14
CA GLY A 66 14.56 -14.35 15.24
C GLY A 66 14.46 -15.85 14.95
N SER A 67 13.92 -16.28 13.80
CA SER A 67 13.93 -17.67 13.37
C SER A 67 13.83 -17.80 11.85
N SER A 68 14.33 -18.91 11.31
CA SER A 68 14.24 -19.22 9.86
C SER A 68 12.80 -19.18 9.34
N ARG A 69 11.82 -19.63 10.13
CA ARG A 69 10.39 -19.56 9.77
C ARG A 69 9.88 -18.12 9.69
N LYS A 70 10.30 -17.23 10.57
CA LYS A 70 9.93 -15.81 10.56
C LYS A 70 10.52 -15.10 9.35
N VAL A 71 11.78 -15.36 9.04
CA VAL A 71 12.46 -14.85 7.84
C VAL A 71 11.77 -15.33 6.57
N TRP A 72 11.38 -16.61 6.51
CA TRP A 72 10.64 -17.15 5.36
C TRP A 72 9.30 -16.43 5.14
N LYS A 73 8.54 -16.20 6.22
CA LYS A 73 7.30 -15.41 6.16
C LYS A 73 7.55 -13.97 5.71
N LEU A 74 8.63 -13.35 6.18
CA LEU A 74 9.02 -12.00 5.75
C LEU A 74 9.29 -11.96 4.24
N LEU A 75 10.03 -12.96 3.72
CA LEU A 75 10.31 -13.08 2.29
C LEU A 75 9.05 -13.32 1.46
N GLN A 76 8.12 -14.14 1.94
CA GLN A 76 6.82 -14.34 1.28
C GLN A 76 6.01 -13.04 1.20
N ASN A 77 5.92 -12.29 2.30
CA ASN A 77 5.23 -11.01 2.32
C ASN A 77 5.91 -9.98 1.39
N LEU A 78 7.24 -9.95 1.39
CA LEU A 78 8.01 -9.08 0.50
C LEU A 78 7.76 -9.43 -0.97
N ALA A 79 7.76 -10.70 -1.34
CA ALA A 79 7.47 -11.15 -2.70
C ALA A 79 6.05 -10.74 -3.13
N MET A 80 5.05 -10.91 -2.26
CA MET A 80 3.67 -10.48 -2.53
C MET A 80 3.58 -8.97 -2.75
N LEU A 81 4.20 -8.17 -1.87
CA LEU A 81 4.23 -6.71 -2.01
C LEU A 81 4.93 -6.26 -3.30
N LEU A 82 6.01 -6.93 -3.69
CA LEU A 82 6.70 -6.65 -4.96
C LEU A 82 5.80 -6.96 -6.16
N CYS A 83 5.10 -8.09 -6.16
CA CYS A 83 4.15 -8.43 -7.23
C CYS A 83 3.04 -7.38 -7.36
N VAL A 84 2.43 -6.97 -6.24
CA VAL A 84 1.40 -5.91 -6.24
C VAL A 84 1.97 -4.59 -6.73
N SER A 85 3.16 -4.19 -6.27
CA SER A 85 3.82 -2.95 -6.69
C SER A 85 4.12 -2.93 -8.19
N LEU A 86 4.58 -4.04 -8.75
CA LEU A 86 4.81 -4.19 -10.19
C LEU A 86 3.49 -4.11 -10.98
N ALA A 87 2.44 -4.77 -10.49
CA ALA A 87 1.12 -4.73 -11.12
C ALA A 87 0.50 -3.32 -11.13
N LEU A 88 0.73 -2.52 -10.09
CA LEU A 88 0.22 -1.15 -9.99
C LEU A 88 1.06 -0.13 -10.78
N THR A 89 2.30 -0.45 -11.13
CA THR A 89 3.20 0.46 -11.83
C THR A 89 2.62 1.05 -13.14
N PRO A 90 1.95 0.27 -14.03
CA PRO A 90 1.33 0.81 -15.22
C PRO A 90 0.22 1.83 -14.92
N ALA A 91 -0.61 1.56 -13.90
CA ALA A 91 -1.68 2.45 -13.49
C ALA A 91 -1.12 3.82 -13.03
N PHE A 92 -0.08 3.82 -12.21
CA PHE A 92 0.58 5.06 -11.78
C PHE A 92 1.24 5.82 -12.95
N LYS A 93 1.83 5.13 -13.92
CA LYS A 93 2.36 5.76 -15.14
C LYS A 93 1.28 6.46 -15.96
N MET A 94 0.06 5.93 -15.98
CA MET A 94 -1.11 6.54 -16.60
C MET A 94 -1.76 7.65 -15.74
N ARG A 95 -1.15 8.03 -14.63
CA ARG A 95 -1.68 8.97 -13.63
C ARG A 95 -3.02 8.51 -13.01
N PHE A 96 -3.28 7.22 -13.01
CA PHE A 96 -4.38 6.62 -12.30
C PHE A 96 -3.89 6.14 -10.93
N TRP A 97 -4.24 6.87 -9.88
CA TRP A 97 -3.81 6.58 -8.50
C TRP A 97 -4.66 5.46 -7.90
N ASN A 98 -4.32 4.23 -8.27
CA ASN A 98 -5.01 3.05 -7.77
C ASN A 98 -4.44 2.62 -6.40
N ILE A 99 -5.13 2.97 -5.32
CA ILE A 99 -4.84 2.49 -3.95
C ILE A 99 -5.62 1.18 -3.66
N GLY A 100 -6.43 0.72 -4.60
CA GLY A 100 -7.31 -0.45 -4.49
C GLY A 100 -6.64 -1.80 -4.74
N GLY A 101 -5.30 -1.87 -4.84
CA GLY A 101 -4.59 -3.11 -5.14
C GLY A 101 -4.82 -4.22 -4.12
N GLU A 102 -4.93 -3.89 -2.85
CA GLU A 102 -5.23 -4.84 -1.78
C GLU A 102 -6.61 -5.49 -1.97
N GLY A 103 -7.64 -4.69 -2.26
CA GLY A 103 -8.99 -5.18 -2.52
C GLY A 103 -9.06 -6.11 -3.74
N GLN A 104 -8.30 -5.81 -4.79
CA GLN A 104 -8.20 -6.67 -5.98
C GLN A 104 -7.60 -8.04 -5.63
N VAL A 105 -6.55 -8.08 -4.81
CA VAL A 105 -5.94 -9.33 -4.32
C VAL A 105 -6.92 -10.11 -3.45
N LEU A 106 -7.64 -9.44 -2.55
CA LEU A 106 -8.62 -10.06 -1.66
C LEU A 106 -9.79 -10.69 -2.45
N ILE A 107 -10.35 -9.99 -3.43
CA ILE A 107 -11.43 -10.52 -4.27
C ILE A 107 -10.94 -11.67 -5.16
N GLY A 108 -9.73 -11.58 -5.71
CA GLY A 108 -9.09 -12.69 -6.42
C GLY A 108 -8.89 -13.92 -5.52
N GLY A 109 -8.46 -13.71 -4.26
CA GLY A 109 -8.36 -14.75 -3.24
C GLY A 109 -9.69 -15.37 -2.88
N LEU A 110 -10.74 -14.56 -2.72
CA LEU A 110 -12.11 -15.05 -2.46
C LEU A 110 -12.62 -15.94 -3.60
N ALA A 111 -12.39 -15.53 -4.84
CA ALA A 111 -12.77 -16.33 -6.02
C ALA A 111 -12.02 -17.67 -6.08
N THR A 112 -10.73 -17.70 -5.77
CA THR A 112 -9.96 -18.97 -5.69
C THR A 112 -10.50 -19.87 -4.60
N THR A 113 -10.78 -19.35 -3.42
CA THR A 113 -11.34 -20.10 -2.30
C THR A 113 -12.70 -20.67 -2.65
N ALA A 114 -13.57 -19.87 -3.26
CA ALA A 114 -14.87 -20.34 -3.73
C ALA A 114 -14.74 -21.50 -4.76
N CYS A 115 -13.84 -21.38 -5.73
CA CYS A 115 -13.57 -22.46 -6.68
C CYS A 115 -13.06 -23.73 -5.98
N MET A 116 -12.16 -23.59 -5.00
CA MET A 116 -11.63 -24.72 -4.25
C MET A 116 -12.73 -25.46 -3.45
N VAL A 117 -13.60 -24.71 -2.77
CA VAL A 117 -14.69 -25.29 -1.99
C VAL A 117 -15.76 -25.96 -2.87
N LEU A 118 -16.13 -25.33 -3.99
CA LEU A 118 -17.21 -25.82 -4.86
C LEU A 118 -16.78 -26.97 -5.79
N LEU A 119 -15.52 -26.98 -6.22
CA LEU A 119 -15.01 -27.89 -7.26
C LEU A 119 -13.94 -28.86 -6.76
N GLY A 120 -13.40 -28.69 -5.56
CA GLY A 120 -12.23 -29.43 -5.05
C GLY A 120 -12.32 -30.95 -5.10
N ASN A 121 -13.53 -31.50 -4.95
CA ASN A 121 -13.77 -32.96 -5.04
C ASN A 121 -14.46 -33.42 -6.35
N LYS A 122 -14.65 -32.51 -7.31
CA LYS A 122 -15.41 -32.77 -8.52
C LYS A 122 -14.56 -32.82 -9.78
N VAL A 123 -13.37 -32.23 -9.73
CA VAL A 123 -12.47 -32.13 -10.89
C VAL A 123 -11.03 -32.53 -10.51
N PRO A 124 -10.23 -33.02 -11.49
CA PRO A 124 -8.80 -33.29 -11.25
C PRO A 124 -8.04 -32.06 -10.75
N ASN A 125 -7.07 -32.26 -9.85
CA ASN A 125 -6.31 -31.17 -9.24
C ASN A 125 -5.66 -30.21 -10.25
N ALA A 126 -5.14 -30.74 -11.36
CA ALA A 126 -4.51 -29.89 -12.38
C ALA A 126 -5.53 -28.93 -13.05
N LEU A 127 -6.73 -29.41 -13.35
CA LEU A 127 -7.81 -28.61 -13.93
C LEU A 127 -8.33 -27.59 -12.90
N LEU A 128 -8.46 -28.01 -11.64
CA LEU A 128 -8.86 -27.12 -10.55
C LEU A 128 -7.91 -25.91 -10.42
N ILE A 129 -6.60 -26.13 -10.44
CA ILE A 129 -5.59 -25.06 -10.36
C ILE A 129 -5.77 -24.06 -11.51
N ILE A 130 -5.98 -24.55 -12.74
CA ILE A 130 -6.20 -23.69 -13.90
C ILE A 130 -7.47 -22.84 -13.71
N ILE A 131 -8.57 -23.47 -13.27
CA ILE A 131 -9.83 -22.75 -13.01
C ILE A 131 -9.63 -21.68 -11.91
N MET A 132 -8.93 -22.00 -10.83
CA MET A 132 -8.64 -21.07 -9.74
C MET A 132 -7.83 -19.86 -10.22
N ILE A 133 -6.81 -20.08 -11.07
CA ILE A 133 -6.00 -18.99 -11.64
C ILE A 133 -6.88 -18.08 -12.51
N VAL A 134 -7.66 -18.67 -13.43
CA VAL A 134 -8.54 -17.90 -14.32
C VAL A 134 -9.59 -17.12 -13.51
N ALA A 135 -10.23 -17.78 -12.55
CA ALA A 135 -11.24 -17.15 -11.69
C ALA A 135 -10.66 -15.97 -10.90
N SER A 136 -9.46 -16.13 -10.34
CA SER A 136 -8.76 -15.07 -9.61
C SER A 136 -8.46 -13.85 -10.49
N VAL A 137 -7.92 -14.09 -11.68
CA VAL A 137 -7.61 -13.03 -12.64
C VAL A 137 -8.88 -12.29 -13.08
N VAL A 138 -9.93 -13.02 -13.43
CA VAL A 138 -11.20 -12.44 -13.86
C VAL A 138 -11.85 -11.64 -12.72
N ALA A 139 -11.93 -12.20 -11.52
CA ALA A 139 -12.54 -11.52 -10.38
C ALA A 139 -11.77 -10.25 -9.98
N GLY A 140 -10.44 -10.29 -9.91
CA GLY A 140 -9.61 -9.13 -9.64
C GLY A 140 -9.71 -8.06 -10.73
N ALA A 141 -9.77 -8.46 -11.99
CA ALA A 141 -9.94 -7.55 -13.14
C ALA A 141 -11.32 -6.87 -13.13
N LEU A 142 -12.39 -7.62 -12.89
CA LEU A 142 -13.74 -7.07 -12.77
C LEU A 142 -13.84 -6.09 -11.59
N TRP A 143 -13.20 -6.41 -10.47
CA TRP A 143 -13.14 -5.50 -9.33
C TRP A 143 -12.42 -4.20 -9.66
N ALA A 144 -11.31 -4.27 -10.39
CA ALA A 144 -10.54 -3.11 -10.85
C ALA A 144 -11.30 -2.28 -11.90
N LEU A 145 -12.16 -2.92 -12.69
CA LEU A 145 -12.92 -2.27 -13.74
C LEU A 145 -13.94 -1.26 -13.17
N ILE A 146 -14.50 -1.54 -11.99
CA ILE A 146 -15.51 -0.67 -11.36
C ILE A 146 -14.97 0.76 -11.20
N PRO A 147 -13.89 1.01 -10.44
CA PRO A 147 -13.36 2.37 -10.30
C PRO A 147 -12.85 2.96 -11.61
N ALA A 148 -12.37 2.14 -12.54
CA ALA A 148 -11.89 2.61 -13.83
C ALA A 148 -13.05 3.17 -14.70
N VAL A 149 -14.19 2.48 -14.74
CA VAL A 149 -15.39 2.93 -15.45
C VAL A 149 -15.95 4.22 -14.82
N PHE A 150 -16.02 4.29 -13.50
CA PHE A 150 -16.48 5.50 -12.80
C PHE A 150 -15.55 6.70 -13.06
N LYS A 151 -14.24 6.46 -13.09
CA LYS A 151 -13.28 7.52 -13.47
C LYS A 151 -13.48 7.98 -14.90
N ALA A 152 -13.64 7.06 -15.84
CA ALA A 152 -13.79 7.37 -17.26
C ALA A 152 -15.11 8.09 -17.57
N SER A 153 -16.22 7.65 -16.95
CA SER A 153 -17.56 8.17 -17.26
C SER A 153 -17.92 9.41 -16.46
N PHE A 154 -17.49 9.51 -15.21
CA PHE A 154 -17.93 10.57 -14.28
C PHE A 154 -16.77 11.44 -13.77
N ASN A 155 -15.55 11.19 -14.22
CA ASN A 155 -14.32 11.86 -13.76
C ASN A 155 -14.21 11.93 -12.22
N THR A 156 -14.61 10.85 -11.53
CA THR A 156 -14.54 10.72 -10.07
C THR A 156 -13.10 10.73 -9.58
N ASN A 157 -12.91 11.01 -8.29
CA ASN A 157 -11.59 10.89 -7.66
C ASN A 157 -11.23 9.41 -7.50
N GLU A 158 -10.31 8.92 -8.35
CA GLU A 158 -9.89 7.52 -8.40
C GLU A 158 -9.26 7.04 -7.09
N THR A 159 -8.49 7.90 -6.43
CA THR A 159 -7.81 7.58 -5.16
C THR A 159 -8.82 7.26 -4.07
N LEU A 160 -9.82 8.13 -3.89
CA LEU A 160 -10.86 7.95 -2.89
C LEU A 160 -11.75 6.75 -3.23
N PHE A 161 -12.13 6.60 -4.50
CA PHE A 161 -13.01 5.53 -4.94
C PHE A 161 -12.35 4.15 -4.77
N THR A 162 -11.08 4.01 -5.18
CA THR A 162 -10.34 2.75 -5.01
C THR A 162 -10.08 2.41 -3.55
N LEU A 163 -9.87 3.41 -2.69
CA LEU A 163 -9.75 3.21 -1.24
C LEU A 163 -11.07 2.68 -0.64
N MET A 164 -12.21 3.26 -1.02
CA MET A 164 -13.52 2.76 -0.56
C MET A 164 -13.77 1.32 -1.03
N MET A 165 -13.38 0.99 -2.27
CA MET A 165 -13.48 -0.37 -2.78
C MET A 165 -12.64 -1.39 -2.00
N ASN A 166 -11.49 -0.99 -1.43
CA ASN A 166 -10.74 -1.85 -0.52
C ASN A 166 -11.55 -2.23 0.72
N TYR A 167 -12.18 -1.27 1.37
CA TYR A 167 -13.03 -1.56 2.54
C TYR A 167 -14.20 -2.46 2.21
N VAL A 168 -14.83 -2.28 1.04
CA VAL A 168 -15.90 -3.18 0.58
C VAL A 168 -15.35 -4.60 0.36
N ALA A 169 -14.17 -4.74 -0.25
CA ALA A 169 -13.53 -6.05 -0.44
C ALA A 169 -13.21 -6.74 0.88
N ILE A 170 -12.67 -6.01 1.88
CA ILE A 170 -12.39 -6.52 3.22
C ILE A 170 -13.68 -7.03 3.88
N GLN A 171 -14.77 -6.27 3.80
CA GLN A 171 -16.06 -6.68 4.37
C GLN A 171 -16.65 -7.90 3.67
N LEU A 172 -16.54 -7.98 2.34
CA LEU A 172 -16.97 -9.16 1.58
C LEU A 172 -16.20 -10.41 2.00
N VAL A 173 -14.87 -10.32 2.09
CA VAL A 173 -14.04 -11.46 2.53
C VAL A 173 -14.38 -11.85 3.96
N SER A 174 -14.55 -10.89 4.88
CA SER A 174 -14.92 -11.16 6.27
C SER A 174 -16.32 -11.80 6.42
N TYR A 175 -17.21 -11.55 5.47
CA TYR A 175 -18.55 -12.16 5.47
C TYR A 175 -18.51 -13.61 4.99
N PHE A 176 -17.65 -13.96 4.04
CA PHE A 176 -17.58 -15.30 3.43
C PHE A 176 -16.53 -16.23 4.08
N CYS A 177 -15.60 -15.71 4.85
CA CYS A 177 -14.56 -16.45 5.56
C CYS A 177 -14.72 -16.38 7.08
#